data_2a4a94db02007ab2bcfbbd146f18ce29
#
_entry.id   2a4a94db02007ab2bcfbbd146f18ce29
#
_cell.length_a   1.000
_cell.length_b   1.000
_cell.length_c   1.000
_cell.angle_alpha   90.00
_cell.angle_beta   90.00
_cell.angle_gamma   90.00
#
_symmetry.space_group_name_H-M   'P 1'
#
loop_
_entity.id
_entity.type
_entity.pdbx_description
1 polymer ?
#
loop_
_entity_poly.entity_id
_entity_poly.type
_entity_poly.pdbx_seq_one_letter_code
_entity_poly.pdbx_strand_id
1 'polypeptide(L)'
;GLSVVLYGYLSWLGSLCLTLIFSSWSQSYMDMQNTFPDSVPMTTRDFIAFLCFQLIQMPLSFVHPKRINTAGIFCCFMAMFSIIGILAYLIKTNGGPGPLYYGTVTLSASERSWMWILAITIWYSGISPVMANQSDYSRYASNKYKMHAGLAWGICFAGTFAPIAGMFSASACQELYGEAYWLPTDIVLKWLQDNYCAKSRCAAFFIGLSFT
;
A
#
# COMPACT_ATOMS: atom_id res chain seq x y z
N GLY A 1 19.81 -11.11 6.88
CA GLY A 1 19.92 -9.71 6.44
C GLY A 1 18.65 -9.22 5.74
N LEU A 2 18.30 -9.77 4.58
CA LEU A 2 17.17 -9.30 3.76
C LEU A 2 15.82 -9.32 4.51
N SER A 3 15.54 -10.36 5.27
CA SER A 3 14.29 -10.50 6.03
C SER A 3 14.12 -9.39 7.08
N VAL A 4 15.20 -8.91 7.68
CA VAL A 4 15.13 -7.82 8.68
C VAL A 4 14.75 -6.50 8.02
N VAL A 5 15.38 -6.20 6.86
CA VAL A 5 15.06 -4.98 6.09
C VAL A 5 13.61 -5.00 5.62
N LEU A 6 13.18 -6.15 5.09
CA LEU A 6 11.80 -6.32 4.63
C LEU A 6 10.80 -6.19 5.77
N TYR A 7 11.10 -6.77 6.92
CA TYR A 7 10.26 -6.64 8.12
C TYR A 7 10.13 -5.17 8.56
N GLY A 8 11.24 -4.44 8.60
CA GLY A 8 11.22 -3.01 8.93
C GLY A 8 10.37 -2.19 7.96
N TYR A 9 10.52 -2.44 6.65
CA TYR A 9 9.73 -1.77 5.62
C TYR A 9 8.23 -2.07 5.73
N LEU A 10 7.85 -3.35 5.89
CA LEU A 10 6.46 -3.74 6.06
C LEU A 10 5.84 -3.21 7.35
N SER A 11 6.62 -3.19 8.43
CA SER A 11 6.18 -2.59 9.70
C SER A 11 5.93 -1.08 9.58
N TRP A 12 6.76 -0.39 8.80
CA TRP A 12 6.55 1.02 8.50
C TRP A 12 5.27 1.23 7.67
N LEU A 13 5.05 0.46 6.62
CA LEU A 13 3.81 0.53 5.82
C LEU A 13 2.57 0.23 6.68
N GLY A 14 2.62 -0.79 7.54
CA GLY A 14 1.55 -1.12 8.46
C GLY A 14 1.26 0.01 9.45
N SER A 15 2.29 0.73 9.89
CA SER A 15 2.11 1.89 10.78
C SER A 15 1.39 3.06 10.09
N LEU A 16 1.63 3.28 8.79
CA LEU A 16 0.88 4.28 8.01
C LEU A 16 -0.62 3.93 7.92
N CYS A 17 -0.94 2.64 7.80
CA CYS A 17 -2.33 2.18 7.85
C CYS A 17 -2.96 2.43 9.22
N LEU A 18 -2.20 2.22 10.31
CA LEU A 18 -2.65 2.52 11.66
C LEU A 18 -2.84 4.02 11.89
N THR A 19 -1.99 4.85 11.28
CA THR A 19 -2.17 6.31 11.24
C THR A 19 -3.52 6.70 10.64
N LEU A 20 -3.95 6.04 9.56
CA LEU A 20 -5.28 6.27 8.98
C LEU A 20 -6.40 5.90 9.95
N ILE A 21 -6.30 4.76 10.63
CA ILE A 21 -7.28 4.31 11.60
C ILE A 21 -7.41 5.33 12.74
N PHE A 22 -6.30 5.76 13.33
CA PHE A 22 -6.30 6.75 14.41
C PHE A 22 -6.81 8.11 13.94
N SER A 23 -6.42 8.55 12.75
CA SER A 23 -6.91 9.80 12.15
C SER A 23 -8.41 9.74 11.87
N SER A 24 -8.96 8.58 11.53
CA SER A 24 -10.41 8.40 11.35
C SER A 24 -11.20 8.53 12.66
N TRP A 25 -10.59 8.18 13.79
CA TRP A 25 -11.22 8.27 15.12
C TRP A 25 -11.11 9.65 15.74
N SER A 26 -9.96 10.32 15.57
CA SER A 26 -9.68 11.59 16.23
C SER A 26 -9.07 12.61 15.29
N GLN A 27 -9.75 13.75 15.12
CA GLN A 27 -9.23 14.88 14.39
C GLN A 27 -7.99 15.48 15.09
N SER A 28 -7.98 15.51 16.41
CA SER A 28 -6.84 16.01 17.19
C SER A 28 -5.57 15.18 16.95
N TYR A 29 -5.71 13.89 16.66
CA TYR A 29 -4.58 13.07 16.28
C TYR A 29 -4.07 13.42 14.86
N MET A 30 -4.99 13.68 13.93
CA MET A 30 -4.64 14.09 12.58
C MET A 30 -3.90 15.43 12.56
N ASP A 31 -4.35 16.39 13.38
CA ASP A 31 -3.82 17.77 13.47
C ASP A 31 -2.66 17.91 14.47
N MET A 32 -2.10 16.77 14.92
CA MET A 32 -0.99 16.76 15.88
C MET A 32 0.23 17.50 15.34
N GLN A 33 0.76 18.44 16.11
CA GLN A 33 1.97 19.18 15.75
C GLN A 33 3.18 18.25 15.69
N ASN A 34 3.97 18.42 14.64
CA ASN A 34 5.22 17.70 14.52
C ASN A 34 6.25 18.31 15.48
N THR A 35 6.77 17.49 16.41
CA THR A 35 7.83 17.89 17.36
C THR A 35 9.22 17.47 16.90
N PHE A 36 9.33 16.69 15.81
CA PHE A 36 10.62 16.30 15.27
C PHE A 36 11.24 17.42 14.41
N PRO A 37 12.56 17.54 14.37
CA PRO A 37 13.26 18.43 13.45
C PRO A 37 13.00 18.05 11.99
N ASP A 38 13.03 19.02 11.08
CA ASP A 38 12.81 18.82 9.64
C ASP A 38 13.82 17.85 8.98
N SER A 39 14.94 17.59 9.65
CA SER A 39 15.93 16.61 9.21
C SER A 39 15.46 15.15 9.34
N VAL A 40 14.39 14.88 10.09
CA VAL A 40 13.83 13.54 10.30
C VAL A 40 12.65 13.34 9.35
N PRO A 41 12.71 12.40 8.40
CA PRO A 41 11.65 12.16 7.42
C PRO A 41 10.47 11.37 8.01
N MET A 42 10.05 11.73 9.23
CA MET A 42 8.95 11.11 9.96
C MET A 42 8.24 12.12 10.83
N THR A 43 6.92 12.09 10.89
CA THR A 43 6.17 12.95 11.81
C THR A 43 6.00 12.30 13.18
N THR A 44 5.80 13.10 14.22
CA THR A 44 5.50 12.60 15.58
C THR A 44 4.30 11.66 15.59
N ARG A 45 3.28 11.98 14.81
CA ARG A 45 2.08 11.16 14.60
C ARG A 45 2.42 9.76 14.07
N ASP A 46 3.23 9.69 13.01
CA ASP A 46 3.60 8.43 12.37
C ASP A 46 4.50 7.59 13.28
N PHE A 47 5.34 8.24 14.08
CA PHE A 47 6.16 7.56 15.09
C PHE A 47 5.31 6.89 16.17
N ILE A 48 4.29 7.58 16.69
CA ILE A 48 3.35 6.99 17.66
C ILE A 48 2.63 5.78 17.07
N ALA A 49 2.12 5.91 15.83
CA ALA A 49 1.49 4.80 15.13
C ALA A 49 2.46 3.62 14.92
N PHE A 50 3.73 3.90 14.59
CA PHE A 50 4.75 2.88 14.45
C PHE A 50 4.99 2.10 15.75
N LEU A 51 5.11 2.79 16.87
CA LEU A 51 5.26 2.13 18.18
C LEU A 51 4.04 1.28 18.52
N CYS A 52 2.83 1.80 18.32
CA CYS A 52 1.61 1.05 18.55
C CYS A 52 1.52 -0.18 17.63
N PHE A 53 1.90 -0.03 16.36
CA PHE A 53 1.91 -1.15 15.42
C PHE A 53 2.89 -2.25 15.84
N GLN A 54 4.10 -1.89 16.30
CA GLN A 54 5.07 -2.85 16.79
C GLN A 54 4.55 -3.61 18.02
N LEU A 55 3.89 -2.93 18.96
CA LEU A 55 3.28 -3.56 20.13
C LEU A 55 2.16 -4.55 19.75
N ILE A 56 1.39 -4.27 18.72
CA ILE A 56 0.34 -5.17 18.21
C ILE A 56 0.96 -6.34 17.44
N GLN A 57 1.98 -6.08 16.62
CA GLN A 57 2.61 -7.10 15.79
C GLN A 57 3.43 -8.11 16.59
N MET A 58 4.02 -7.70 17.72
CA MET A 58 4.84 -8.56 18.56
C MET A 58 4.10 -9.84 19.03
N PRO A 59 2.91 -9.78 19.65
CA PRO A 59 2.17 -10.98 20.03
C PRO A 59 1.67 -11.77 18.81
N LEU A 60 1.37 -11.13 17.68
CA LEU A 60 0.96 -11.83 16.47
C LEU A 60 2.06 -12.74 15.90
N SER A 61 3.34 -12.41 16.13
CA SER A 61 4.48 -13.24 15.73
C SER A 61 4.50 -14.62 16.39
N PHE A 62 3.83 -14.79 17.53
CA PHE A 62 3.70 -16.06 18.24
C PHE A 62 2.48 -16.88 17.80
N VAL A 63 1.60 -16.31 16.97
CA VAL A 63 0.41 -17.01 16.49
C VAL A 63 0.78 -17.97 15.35
N HIS A 64 0.23 -19.18 15.39
CA HIS A 64 0.53 -20.20 14.38
C HIS A 64 0.13 -19.72 12.98
N PRO A 65 1.00 -19.85 11.96
CA PRO A 65 0.80 -19.32 10.60
C PRO A 65 -0.54 -19.72 9.96
N LYS A 66 -1.04 -20.92 10.25
CA LYS A 66 -2.33 -21.39 9.72
C LYS A 66 -3.53 -20.53 10.16
N ARG A 67 -3.49 -19.96 11.38
CA ARG A 67 -4.56 -19.07 11.87
C ARG A 67 -4.46 -17.69 11.21
N ILE A 68 -3.24 -17.17 11.08
CA ILE A 68 -2.97 -15.88 10.45
C ILE A 68 -3.39 -15.91 8.97
N ASN A 69 -3.15 -17.03 8.28
CA ASN A 69 -3.50 -17.17 6.86
C ASN A 69 -5.00 -16.97 6.59
N THR A 70 -5.87 -17.44 7.48
CA THR A 70 -7.32 -17.26 7.31
C THR A 70 -7.71 -15.77 7.40
N ALA A 71 -7.16 -15.03 8.37
CA ALA A 71 -7.35 -13.58 8.48
C ALA A 71 -6.74 -12.86 7.27
N GLY A 72 -5.53 -13.27 6.84
CA GLY A 72 -4.84 -12.72 5.69
C GLY A 72 -5.63 -12.82 4.38
N ILE A 73 -6.31 -13.94 4.13
CA ILE A 73 -7.18 -14.10 2.96
C ILE A 73 -8.31 -13.04 2.97
N PHE A 74 -8.95 -12.85 4.12
CA PHE A 74 -10.00 -11.84 4.26
C PHE A 74 -9.44 -10.43 4.00
N CYS A 75 -8.29 -10.09 4.59
CA CYS A 75 -7.63 -8.80 4.37
C CYS A 75 -7.24 -8.60 2.91
N CYS A 76 -6.75 -9.62 2.20
CA CYS A 76 -6.45 -9.54 0.77
C CYS A 76 -7.67 -9.15 -0.08
N PHE A 77 -8.84 -9.76 0.18
CA PHE A 77 -10.07 -9.39 -0.51
C PHE A 77 -10.48 -7.96 -0.19
N MET A 78 -10.43 -7.56 1.07
CA MET A 78 -10.75 -6.18 1.49
C MET A 78 -9.80 -5.17 0.85
N ALA A 79 -8.50 -5.48 0.77
CA ALA A 79 -7.51 -4.63 0.12
C ALA A 79 -7.78 -4.46 -1.38
N MET A 80 -8.15 -5.54 -2.09
CA MET A 80 -8.55 -5.44 -3.50
C MET A 80 -9.76 -4.52 -3.70
N PHE A 81 -10.81 -4.68 -2.89
CA PHE A 81 -11.98 -3.80 -2.96
C PHE A 81 -11.61 -2.35 -2.61
N SER A 82 -10.70 -2.13 -1.66
CA SER A 82 -10.22 -0.81 -1.29
C SER A 82 -9.48 -0.14 -2.44
N ILE A 83 -8.58 -0.85 -3.13
CA ILE A 83 -7.85 -0.33 -4.31
C ILE A 83 -8.83 0.04 -5.43
N ILE A 84 -9.80 -0.83 -5.74
CA ILE A 84 -10.83 -0.55 -6.74
C ILE A 84 -11.67 0.66 -6.33
N GLY A 85 -12.05 0.76 -5.06
CA GLY A 85 -12.83 1.87 -4.52
C GLY A 85 -12.10 3.21 -4.61
N ILE A 86 -10.81 3.24 -4.25
CA ILE A 86 -9.95 4.42 -4.36
C ILE A 86 -9.86 4.86 -5.82
N LEU A 87 -9.53 3.92 -6.73
CA LEU A 87 -9.40 4.19 -8.15
C LEU A 87 -10.71 4.72 -8.75
N ALA A 88 -11.83 4.07 -8.47
CA ALA A 88 -13.14 4.47 -8.96
C ALA A 88 -13.53 5.88 -8.46
N TYR A 89 -13.26 6.18 -7.20
CA TYR A 89 -13.51 7.51 -6.63
C TYR A 89 -12.66 8.59 -7.31
N LEU A 90 -11.36 8.34 -7.47
CA LEU A 90 -10.44 9.30 -8.10
C LEU A 90 -10.82 9.56 -9.56
N ILE A 91 -11.06 8.52 -10.36
CA ILE A 91 -11.45 8.65 -11.77
C ILE A 91 -12.78 9.41 -11.89
N LYS A 92 -13.74 9.11 -11.01
CA LYS A 92 -15.03 9.80 -11.01
C LYS A 92 -14.89 11.28 -10.64
N THR A 93 -14.08 11.58 -9.63
CA THR A 93 -13.89 12.98 -9.17
C THR A 93 -13.09 13.80 -10.17
N ASN A 94 -12.10 13.19 -10.81
CA ASN A 94 -11.27 13.80 -11.82
C ASN A 94 -11.95 13.89 -13.22
N GLY A 95 -12.99 13.10 -13.45
CA GLY A 95 -13.63 13.00 -14.78
C GLY A 95 -12.84 12.20 -15.81
N GLY A 96 -11.70 11.58 -15.43
CA GLY A 96 -10.84 10.78 -16.30
C GLY A 96 -9.58 10.25 -15.61
N PRO A 97 -8.70 9.55 -16.37
CA PRO A 97 -7.51 8.95 -15.82
C PRO A 97 -6.37 9.93 -15.48
N GLY A 98 -6.55 11.23 -15.78
CA GLY A 98 -5.58 12.29 -15.49
C GLY A 98 -4.54 12.53 -16.58
N PRO A 99 -3.76 13.63 -16.46
CA PRO A 99 -2.88 14.13 -17.51
C PRO A 99 -1.69 13.22 -17.80
N LEU A 100 -1.19 12.46 -16.81
CA LEU A 100 -0.05 11.57 -17.02
C LEU A 100 -0.37 10.42 -17.96
N TYR A 101 -1.64 10.04 -18.07
CA TYR A 101 -2.09 9.00 -19.02
C TYR A 101 -2.05 9.48 -20.47
N TYR A 102 -2.42 10.75 -20.71
CA TYR A 102 -2.46 11.35 -22.05
C TYR A 102 -1.16 12.10 -22.40
N GLY A 103 -0.21 12.17 -21.48
CA GLY A 103 1.03 12.89 -21.67
C GLY A 103 1.88 12.30 -22.81
N THR A 104 2.42 13.16 -23.65
CA THR A 104 3.40 12.76 -24.67
C THR A 104 4.74 12.48 -24.03
N VAL A 105 5.34 11.33 -24.36
CA VAL A 105 6.68 10.98 -23.86
C VAL A 105 7.72 11.86 -24.56
N THR A 106 8.32 12.77 -23.80
CA THR A 106 9.37 13.69 -24.29
C THR A 106 10.78 13.12 -24.18
N LEU A 107 10.93 11.92 -23.60
CA LEU A 107 12.21 11.24 -23.37
C LEU A 107 12.83 10.75 -24.70
N SER A 108 14.15 10.84 -24.79
CA SER A 108 14.92 10.22 -25.88
C SER A 108 14.75 8.69 -25.89
N ALA A 109 15.03 8.04 -27.01
CA ALA A 109 14.91 6.58 -27.13
C ALA A 109 15.79 5.84 -26.11
N SER A 110 16.98 6.37 -25.83
CA SER A 110 17.91 5.79 -24.84
C SER A 110 17.36 5.90 -23.42
N GLU A 111 16.91 7.09 -23.01
CA GLU A 111 16.32 7.31 -21.68
C GLU A 111 15.07 6.44 -21.46
N ARG A 112 14.22 6.32 -22.46
CA ARG A 112 13.05 5.45 -22.40
C ARG A 112 13.43 3.99 -22.20
N SER A 113 14.48 3.51 -22.86
CA SER A 113 14.97 2.13 -22.67
C SER A 113 15.48 1.90 -21.24
N TRP A 114 16.22 2.86 -20.69
CA TRP A 114 16.67 2.78 -19.29
C TRP A 114 15.52 2.83 -18.29
N MET A 115 14.50 3.64 -18.54
CA MET A 115 13.31 3.69 -17.71
C MET A 115 12.52 2.37 -17.73
N TRP A 116 12.46 1.68 -18.86
CA TRP A 116 11.88 0.34 -18.94
C TRP A 116 12.67 -0.69 -18.11
N ILE A 117 14.00 -0.69 -18.20
CA ILE A 117 14.85 -1.57 -17.39
C ILE A 117 14.65 -1.27 -15.90
N LEU A 118 14.61 0.00 -15.53
CA LEU A 118 14.37 0.42 -14.15
C LEU A 118 13.01 -0.07 -13.65
N ALA A 119 11.95 0.12 -14.42
CA ALA A 119 10.59 -0.32 -14.06
C ALA A 119 10.50 -1.84 -13.86
N ILE A 120 11.10 -2.62 -14.77
CA ILE A 120 11.19 -4.08 -14.65
C ILE A 120 11.97 -4.48 -13.39
N THR A 121 13.08 -3.81 -13.11
CA THR A 121 13.91 -4.09 -11.93
C THR A 121 13.16 -3.81 -10.63
N ILE A 122 12.46 -2.69 -10.55
CA ILE A 122 11.63 -2.31 -9.38
C ILE A 122 10.53 -3.34 -9.17
N TRP A 123 9.81 -3.71 -10.24
CA TRP A 123 8.75 -4.71 -10.15
C TRP A 123 9.27 -6.07 -9.69
N TYR A 124 10.40 -6.52 -10.27
CA TYR A 124 11.02 -7.80 -9.92
C TYR A 124 11.57 -7.80 -8.49
N SER A 125 12.11 -6.68 -8.02
CA SER A 125 12.63 -6.55 -6.64
C SER A 125 11.53 -6.73 -5.59
N GLY A 126 10.30 -6.31 -5.86
CA GLY A 126 9.16 -6.53 -4.98
C GLY A 126 8.75 -8.00 -4.83
N ILE A 127 8.96 -8.82 -5.87
CA ILE A 127 8.62 -10.26 -5.88
C ILE A 127 9.79 -11.12 -5.35
N SER A 128 11.02 -10.66 -5.52
CA SER A 128 12.24 -11.40 -5.19
C SER A 128 12.28 -11.97 -3.76
N PRO A 129 11.88 -11.22 -2.69
CA PRO A 129 11.87 -11.78 -1.33
C PRO A 129 10.87 -12.93 -1.15
N VAL A 130 9.74 -12.87 -1.83
CA VAL A 130 8.75 -13.96 -1.81
C VAL A 130 9.28 -15.20 -2.49
N MET A 131 10.00 -15.03 -3.61
CA MET A 131 10.66 -16.13 -4.31
C MET A 131 11.77 -16.76 -3.47
N ALA A 132 12.59 -15.94 -2.80
CA ALA A 132 13.67 -16.41 -1.93
C ALA A 132 13.14 -17.23 -0.74
N ASN A 133 11.99 -16.88 -0.20
CA ASN A 133 11.36 -17.55 0.93
C ASN A 133 10.27 -18.57 0.51
N GLN A 134 10.22 -18.94 -0.78
CA GLN A 134 9.20 -19.83 -1.33
C GLN A 134 9.11 -21.17 -0.59
N SER A 135 10.25 -21.73 -0.17
CA SER A 135 10.31 -22.98 0.59
C SER A 135 9.57 -22.91 1.92
N ASP A 136 9.59 -21.76 2.58
CA ASP A 136 8.93 -21.54 3.86
C ASP A 136 7.40 -21.54 3.74
N TYR A 137 6.88 -21.04 2.63
CA TYR A 137 5.44 -21.08 2.34
C TYR A 137 5.00 -22.43 1.79
N SER A 138 5.81 -23.04 0.91
CA SER A 138 5.46 -24.29 0.22
C SER A 138 5.32 -25.48 1.16
N ARG A 139 6.06 -25.50 2.27
CA ARG A 139 5.97 -26.60 3.28
C ARG A 139 4.59 -26.72 3.93
N TYR A 140 3.76 -25.69 3.91
CA TYR A 140 2.39 -25.70 4.45
C TYR A 140 1.34 -26.06 3.39
N ALA A 141 1.75 -26.22 2.14
CA ALA A 141 0.81 -26.52 1.05
C ALA A 141 0.37 -27.98 1.09
N SER A 142 -0.93 -28.20 1.06
CA SER A 142 -1.52 -29.54 1.00
C SER A 142 -1.37 -30.23 -0.35
N ASN A 143 -1.17 -29.45 -1.42
CA ASN A 143 -1.03 -29.96 -2.79
C ASN A 143 -0.15 -29.00 -3.61
N LYS A 144 0.91 -29.57 -4.24
CA LYS A 144 1.88 -28.81 -5.04
C LYS A 144 1.25 -28.10 -6.25
N TYR A 145 0.30 -28.75 -6.93
CA TYR A 145 -0.32 -28.17 -8.13
C TYR A 145 -1.21 -26.95 -7.78
N LYS A 146 -2.00 -27.06 -6.70
CA LYS A 146 -2.81 -25.94 -6.21
C LYS A 146 -1.94 -24.76 -5.76
N MET A 147 -0.81 -25.05 -5.15
CA MET A 147 0.16 -24.03 -4.75
C MET A 147 0.76 -23.31 -5.96
N HIS A 148 1.24 -24.05 -6.96
CA HIS A 148 1.82 -23.45 -8.18
C HIS A 148 0.79 -22.65 -8.96
N ALA A 149 -0.43 -23.16 -9.12
CA ALA A 149 -1.51 -22.41 -9.77
C ALA A 149 -1.86 -21.14 -9.00
N GLY A 150 -2.02 -21.23 -7.67
CA GLY A 150 -2.31 -20.07 -6.81
C GLY A 150 -1.22 -19.00 -6.86
N LEU A 151 0.05 -19.42 -6.86
CA LEU A 151 1.18 -18.50 -6.96
C LEU A 151 1.24 -17.82 -8.33
N ALA A 152 1.08 -18.57 -9.42
CA ALA A 152 1.07 -18.04 -10.78
C ALA A 152 -0.07 -17.02 -10.97
N TRP A 153 -1.30 -17.38 -10.57
CA TRP A 153 -2.43 -16.46 -10.62
C TRP A 153 -2.24 -15.23 -9.72
N GLY A 154 -1.74 -15.41 -8.50
CA GLY A 154 -1.47 -14.32 -7.56
C GLY A 154 -0.45 -13.33 -8.13
N ILE A 155 0.67 -13.81 -8.64
CA ILE A 155 1.71 -12.95 -9.24
C ILE A 155 1.20 -12.28 -10.51
N CYS A 156 0.59 -13.02 -11.44
CA CYS A 156 0.13 -12.46 -12.70
C CYS A 156 -1.03 -11.47 -12.49
N PHE A 157 -2.00 -11.79 -11.66
CA PHE A 157 -3.17 -10.95 -11.46
C PHE A 157 -2.88 -9.78 -10.51
N ALA A 158 -2.48 -10.05 -9.27
CA ALA A 158 -2.25 -9.00 -8.28
C ALA A 158 -1.02 -8.15 -8.64
N GLY A 159 0.05 -8.79 -9.13
CA GLY A 159 1.27 -8.12 -9.57
C GLY A 159 1.10 -7.23 -10.80
N THR A 160 0.06 -7.43 -11.60
CA THR A 160 -0.27 -6.56 -12.74
C THR A 160 -1.34 -5.53 -12.38
N PHE A 161 -2.37 -5.96 -11.68
CA PHE A 161 -3.51 -5.11 -11.35
C PHE A 161 -3.14 -3.96 -10.40
N ALA A 162 -2.40 -4.25 -9.33
CA ALA A 162 -2.05 -3.24 -8.33
C ALA A 162 -1.18 -2.09 -8.89
N PRO A 163 -0.10 -2.35 -9.65
CA PRO A 163 0.67 -1.28 -10.30
C PRO A 163 -0.15 -0.46 -11.30
N ILE A 164 -1.00 -1.10 -12.09
CA ILE A 164 -1.88 -0.40 -13.03
C ILE A 164 -2.82 0.54 -12.27
N ALA A 165 -3.49 0.05 -11.23
CA ALA A 165 -4.36 0.86 -10.39
C ALA A 165 -3.59 2.01 -9.72
N GLY A 166 -2.36 1.76 -9.25
CA GLY A 166 -1.48 2.78 -8.69
C GLY A 166 -1.11 3.88 -9.68
N MET A 167 -0.77 3.52 -10.93
CA MET A 167 -0.45 4.48 -11.98
C MET A 167 -1.64 5.39 -12.32
N PHE A 168 -2.83 4.82 -12.47
CA PHE A 168 -4.04 5.61 -12.72
C PHE A 168 -4.40 6.50 -11.53
N SER A 169 -4.25 5.98 -10.30
CA SER A 169 -4.48 6.76 -9.08
C SER A 169 -3.52 7.94 -8.97
N ALA A 170 -2.22 7.71 -9.21
CA ALA A 170 -1.21 8.77 -9.18
C ALA A 170 -1.46 9.83 -10.26
N SER A 171 -1.87 9.41 -11.47
CA SER A 171 -2.21 10.33 -12.56
C SER A 171 -3.43 11.21 -12.21
N ALA A 172 -4.47 10.63 -11.65
CA ALA A 172 -5.65 11.38 -11.22
C ALA A 172 -5.34 12.31 -10.03
N CYS A 173 -4.51 11.88 -9.07
CA CYS A 173 -4.07 12.71 -7.95
C CYS A 173 -3.24 13.91 -8.40
N GLN A 174 -2.39 13.75 -9.42
CA GLN A 174 -1.61 14.86 -9.99
C GLN A 174 -2.52 15.99 -10.49
N GLU A 175 -3.65 15.67 -11.09
CA GLU A 175 -4.61 16.67 -11.55
C GLU A 175 -5.43 17.29 -10.41
N LEU A 176 -5.88 16.46 -9.45
CA LEU A 176 -6.73 16.89 -8.35
C LEU A 176 -5.97 17.68 -7.27
N TYR A 177 -4.75 17.27 -6.95
CA TYR A 177 -3.99 17.77 -5.79
C TYR A 177 -2.65 18.43 -6.17
N GLY A 178 -2.26 18.42 -7.45
CA GLY A 178 -0.97 18.95 -7.92
C GLY A 178 0.22 18.03 -7.64
N GLU A 179 0.02 16.93 -6.94
CA GLU A 179 1.06 15.94 -6.58
C GLU A 179 0.60 14.52 -6.92
N ALA A 180 1.54 13.71 -7.39
CA ALA A 180 1.26 12.32 -7.77
C ALA A 180 1.36 11.38 -6.55
N TYR A 181 0.32 11.31 -5.74
CA TYR A 181 0.25 10.35 -4.65
C TYR A 181 0.05 8.94 -5.19
N TRP A 182 0.93 8.02 -4.82
CA TRP A 182 0.88 6.62 -5.23
C TRP A 182 0.55 5.66 -4.08
N LEU A 183 0.78 6.08 -2.83
CA LEU A 183 0.40 5.31 -1.65
C LEU A 183 -1.10 5.49 -1.35
N PRO A 184 -1.87 4.41 -1.21
CA PRO A 184 -3.28 4.50 -0.83
C PRO A 184 -3.52 5.25 0.48
N THR A 185 -2.58 5.13 1.42
CA THR A 185 -2.62 5.81 2.72
C THR A 185 -2.58 7.33 2.58
N ASP A 186 -1.71 7.85 1.72
CA ASP A 186 -1.56 9.30 1.52
C ASP A 186 -2.80 9.88 0.84
N ILE A 187 -3.33 9.17 -0.15
CA ILE A 187 -4.56 9.56 -0.85
C ILE A 187 -5.72 9.70 0.12
N VAL A 188 -5.91 8.69 0.97
CA VAL A 188 -7.02 8.67 1.92
C VAL A 188 -6.82 9.67 3.06
N LEU A 189 -5.57 9.88 3.48
CA LEU A 189 -5.26 10.92 4.44
C LEU A 189 -5.59 12.31 3.89
N LYS A 190 -5.31 12.54 2.60
CA LYS A 190 -5.69 13.77 1.91
C LYS A 190 -7.21 13.97 1.89
N TRP A 191 -7.98 12.91 1.62
CA TRP A 191 -9.45 12.99 1.71
C TRP A 191 -9.95 13.38 3.09
N LEU A 192 -9.31 12.88 4.16
CA LEU A 192 -9.63 13.28 5.53
C LEU A 192 -9.30 14.76 5.79
N GLN A 193 -8.16 15.24 5.27
CA GLN A 193 -7.75 16.64 5.42
C GLN A 193 -8.69 17.59 4.69
N ASP A 194 -9.09 17.24 3.46
CA ASP A 194 -9.97 18.06 2.66
C ASP A 194 -11.40 18.11 3.21
N ASN A 195 -11.90 16.99 3.74
CA ASN A 195 -13.25 16.93 4.29
C ASN A 195 -13.37 15.86 5.38
N TYR A 196 -13.32 16.28 6.64
CA TYR A 196 -13.48 15.42 7.82
C TYR A 196 -14.95 15.10 8.10
N CYS A 197 -15.57 14.31 7.23
CA CYS A 197 -16.96 13.88 7.36
C CYS A 197 -17.08 12.38 7.69
N ALA A 198 -18.27 11.94 8.05
CA ALA A 198 -18.52 10.54 8.39
C ALA A 198 -18.15 9.57 7.26
N LYS A 199 -18.31 9.96 5.99
CA LYS A 199 -17.96 9.14 4.82
C LYS A 199 -16.47 8.96 4.69
N SER A 200 -15.68 10.05 4.75
CA SER A 200 -14.22 9.98 4.65
C SER A 200 -13.60 9.24 5.84
N ARG A 201 -14.16 9.42 7.05
CA ARG A 201 -13.74 8.68 8.23
C ARG A 201 -13.99 7.18 8.12
N CYS A 202 -15.19 6.77 7.66
CA CYS A 202 -15.49 5.37 7.39
C CYS A 202 -14.54 4.78 6.33
N ALA A 203 -14.33 5.50 5.22
CA ALA A 203 -13.42 5.04 4.17
C ALA A 203 -11.98 4.85 4.71
N ALA A 204 -11.46 5.83 5.46
CA ALA A 204 -10.14 5.77 6.06
C ALA A 204 -9.99 4.61 7.04
N PHE A 205 -11.00 4.36 7.88
CA PHE A 205 -10.99 3.25 8.82
C PHE A 205 -10.93 1.89 8.11
N PHE A 206 -11.83 1.63 7.15
CA PHE A 206 -11.89 0.34 6.46
C PHE A 206 -10.71 0.12 5.53
N ILE A 207 -10.22 1.17 4.85
CA ILE A 207 -9.03 1.10 4.01
C ILE A 207 -7.80 0.84 4.90
N GLY A 208 -7.63 1.60 5.98
CA GLY A 208 -6.56 1.35 6.94
C GLY A 208 -6.58 -0.08 7.46
N LEU A 209 -7.73 -0.59 7.89
CA LEU A 209 -7.89 -1.95 8.39
C LEU A 209 -7.60 -3.02 7.32
N SER A 210 -7.88 -2.76 6.06
CA SER A 210 -7.67 -3.74 4.98
C SER A 210 -6.21 -3.98 4.63
N PHE A 211 -5.35 -2.97 4.88
CA PHE A 211 -3.91 -3.04 4.60
C PHE A 211 -3.04 -3.27 5.85
N THR A 212 -3.63 -3.22 7.06
CA THR A 212 -2.95 -3.54 8.33
C THR A 212 -2.84 -5.05 8.52
#